data_48b8e4445bf40e6873e7ec23ab5cc0ae
#
_entry.id   48b8e4445bf40e6873e7ec23ab5cc0ae
#
_cell.length_a   1.000
_cell.length_b   1.000
_cell.length_c   1.000
_cell.angle_alpha   90.00
_cell.angle_beta   90.00
_cell.angle_gamma   90.00
#
_symmetry.space_group_name_H-M   'P 1'
#
loop_
_entity.id
_entity.type
_entity.pdbx_description
1 polymer ?
#
loop_
_entity_poly.entity_id
_entity_poly.type
_entity_poly.pdbx_seq_one_letter_code
_entity_poly.pdbx_strand_id
1 'polypeptide(L)'
;MPTPFISFTRRLLGLAVTLTVGVALLAQSAQRDYSPTDITAETLPKYKEAMDAKPPNYPSALAILNTLQAKVPADSYDMAYLLQLKLQVYLQQGEYAKAIEPMERSLTLSEAKNPTFFDERVTRELYFFLVQLYFQEAAQTKNTTLAASYFEKADKAMVHWLKITPQTNADAQLIYAQLLFSRGMVNTANPDNDLLKRAIEQVDIGLKLATRPKDTFYVLKLVCLNQLERYAESAELLESLVKLKPDNTAYWQQLAAIYLTIAAKYDETKELQLAREFNIRSIISIERAQTNGFMNSPKDNYNLVGIYFNIAQYEKAAELLANGLKTAKIENDPKNWELLALSYQQLQQPLKGIEALKDGTKAFPKSGQLEFQIAQAYTSLDKPEEAIKHIQAAIAKGDLTKPYQAYLSLAYTAYSLQKYEIALEAARKATEFPEGVKDGTNMSKALEDLLRDRENKKNRT
;
A
#
# COMPACT_ATOMS: atom_id res chain seq x y z
N MET A 1 -2.75 5.72 9.65
CA MET A 1 -3.10 5.95 8.21
C MET A 1 -2.87 4.64 7.48
N PRO A 2 -3.79 4.10 6.69
CA PRO A 2 -3.49 2.90 5.90
C PRO A 2 -2.47 3.27 4.84
N THR A 3 -1.32 2.62 4.90
CA THR A 3 -0.21 2.83 3.97
C THR A 3 -0.67 2.55 2.53
N PRO A 4 -0.25 3.34 1.53
CA PRO A 4 -0.59 3.14 0.11
C PRO A 4 -0.13 1.76 -0.44
N PHE A 5 0.66 1.02 0.32
CA PHE A 5 1.13 -0.33 0.02
C PHE A 5 0.01 -1.39 -0.03
N ILE A 6 -1.06 -1.28 0.78
CA ILE A 6 -2.14 -2.29 0.83
C ILE A 6 -2.96 -2.32 -0.48
N SER A 7 -3.11 -1.20 -1.17
CA SER A 7 -3.82 -1.15 -2.45
C SER A 7 -2.98 -1.73 -3.62
N PHE A 8 -1.66 -1.73 -3.48
CA PHE A 8 -0.73 -2.21 -4.49
C PHE A 8 -0.56 -3.74 -4.45
N THR A 9 -0.54 -4.33 -3.25
CA THR A 9 -0.52 -5.80 -3.08
C THR A 9 -1.77 -6.46 -3.65
N ARG A 10 -2.95 -5.84 -3.56
CA ARG A 10 -4.18 -6.33 -4.21
C ARG A 10 -4.11 -6.29 -5.75
N ARG A 11 -3.33 -5.38 -6.34
CA ARG A 11 -3.14 -5.32 -7.81
C ARG A 11 -2.12 -6.33 -8.33
N LEU A 12 -1.11 -6.72 -7.51
CA LEU A 12 -0.19 -7.81 -7.85
C LEU A 12 -0.86 -9.19 -7.83
N LEU A 13 -1.82 -9.40 -6.91
CA LEU A 13 -2.67 -10.60 -6.87
C LEU A 13 -3.64 -10.68 -8.06
N GLY A 14 -3.87 -9.57 -8.77
CA GLY A 14 -4.74 -9.48 -9.95
C GLY A 14 -4.01 -9.54 -11.29
N LEU A 15 -2.71 -9.82 -11.33
CA LEU A 15 -2.04 -10.16 -12.59
C LEU A 15 -2.54 -11.55 -13.02
N ALA A 16 -3.60 -11.52 -13.84
CA ALA A 16 -4.05 -12.68 -14.58
C ALA A 16 -2.84 -13.26 -15.32
N VAL A 17 -2.39 -14.43 -14.92
CA VAL A 17 -1.53 -15.27 -15.74
C VAL A 17 -2.36 -15.52 -16.99
N THR A 18 -2.10 -14.78 -18.06
CA THR A 18 -2.68 -15.04 -19.36
C THR A 18 -2.15 -16.39 -19.80
N LEU A 19 -2.95 -17.43 -19.58
CA LEU A 19 -2.72 -18.77 -20.08
C LEU A 19 -2.76 -18.71 -21.60
N THR A 20 -1.62 -18.44 -22.22
CA THR A 20 -1.42 -18.66 -23.64
C THR A 20 -1.28 -20.16 -23.85
N VAL A 21 -2.43 -20.85 -23.89
CA VAL A 21 -2.50 -22.25 -24.26
C VAL A 21 -2.19 -22.33 -25.74
N GLY A 22 -0.97 -22.64 -26.09
CA GLY A 22 -0.66 -23.10 -27.43
C GLY A 22 -1.35 -24.47 -27.62
N VAL A 23 -2.50 -24.47 -28.32
CA VAL A 23 -3.26 -25.69 -28.71
C VAL A 23 -2.41 -26.68 -29.56
N ALA A 24 -1.16 -26.31 -29.86
CA ALA A 24 -0.23 -27.09 -30.66
C ALA A 24 0.51 -28.22 -29.89
N LEU A 25 0.26 -28.41 -28.60
CA LEU A 25 1.04 -29.34 -27.74
C LEU A 25 0.97 -30.81 -28.11
N LEU A 26 0.01 -31.24 -28.94
CA LEU A 26 -0.25 -32.66 -29.20
C LEU A 26 0.17 -33.14 -30.59
N ALA A 27 0.73 -32.32 -31.44
CA ALA A 27 0.90 -32.68 -32.84
C ALA A 27 2.31 -33.19 -33.25
N GLN A 28 3.32 -33.08 -32.39
CA GLN A 28 4.67 -33.56 -32.73
C GLN A 28 5.41 -34.10 -31.50
N SER A 29 5.07 -35.29 -31.04
CA SER A 29 6.03 -36.13 -30.32
C SER A 29 7.08 -36.61 -31.33
N ALA A 30 8.31 -36.11 -31.22
CA ALA A 30 9.38 -36.73 -31.95
C ALA A 30 9.52 -38.19 -31.54
N GLN A 31 9.35 -39.07 -32.52
CA GLN A 31 9.75 -40.47 -32.55
C GLN A 31 10.10 -41.11 -31.18
N ARG A 32 9.09 -41.53 -30.44
CA ARG A 32 9.19 -42.61 -29.44
C ARG A 32 8.30 -43.76 -29.89
N ASP A 33 8.69 -44.99 -29.58
CA ASP A 33 8.04 -46.24 -30.03
C ASP A 33 6.65 -46.45 -29.41
N TYR A 34 6.01 -45.41 -28.87
CA TYR A 34 4.67 -45.48 -28.30
C TYR A 34 3.63 -44.87 -29.24
N SER A 35 2.65 -45.66 -29.61
CA SER A 35 1.46 -45.24 -30.38
C SER A 35 0.20 -45.75 -29.68
N PRO A 36 -0.96 -45.07 -29.88
CA PRO A 36 -2.21 -45.58 -29.39
C PRO A 36 -2.53 -46.95 -29.98
N THR A 37 -3.08 -47.82 -29.16
CA THR A 37 -3.59 -49.13 -29.61
C THR A 37 -4.76 -48.95 -30.57
N ASP A 38 -5.08 -49.99 -31.34
CA ASP A 38 -6.19 -49.97 -32.32
C ASP A 38 -7.51 -49.53 -31.71
N ILE A 39 -7.82 -49.99 -30.48
CA ILE A 39 -9.05 -49.61 -29.75
C ILE A 39 -9.14 -48.11 -29.57
N THR A 40 -8.03 -47.47 -29.22
CA THR A 40 -7.97 -46.01 -29.05
C THR A 40 -7.96 -45.33 -30.41
N ALA A 41 -7.13 -45.79 -31.36
CA ALA A 41 -6.98 -45.21 -32.68
C ALA A 41 -8.29 -45.17 -33.49
N GLU A 42 -9.08 -46.27 -33.48
CA GLU A 42 -10.38 -46.37 -34.17
C GLU A 42 -11.45 -45.41 -33.59
N THR A 43 -11.33 -45.06 -32.30
CA THR A 43 -12.35 -44.22 -31.63
C THR A 43 -11.97 -42.71 -31.67
N LEU A 44 -10.70 -42.37 -31.88
CA LEU A 44 -10.22 -40.97 -31.94
C LEU A 44 -10.96 -40.12 -32.99
N PRO A 45 -11.35 -40.60 -34.20
CA PRO A 45 -12.12 -39.80 -35.14
C PRO A 45 -13.44 -39.28 -34.56
N LYS A 46 -14.16 -40.10 -33.76
CA LYS A 46 -15.40 -39.66 -33.09
C LYS A 46 -15.16 -38.58 -32.02
N TYR A 47 -14.05 -38.70 -31.28
CA TYR A 47 -13.64 -37.66 -30.35
C TYR A 47 -13.34 -36.35 -31.09
N LYS A 48 -12.58 -36.43 -32.18
CA LYS A 48 -12.25 -35.29 -33.01
C LYS A 48 -13.49 -34.60 -33.59
N GLU A 49 -14.47 -35.40 -34.12
CA GLU A 49 -15.74 -34.90 -34.61
C GLU A 49 -16.50 -34.12 -33.54
N ALA A 50 -16.53 -34.62 -32.28
CA ALA A 50 -17.17 -33.94 -31.16
C ALA A 50 -16.46 -32.61 -30.82
N MET A 51 -15.13 -32.56 -30.91
CA MET A 51 -14.33 -31.36 -30.63
C MET A 51 -14.38 -30.32 -31.74
N ASP A 52 -14.47 -30.74 -33.00
CA ASP A 52 -14.50 -29.87 -34.19
C ASP A 52 -15.95 -29.35 -34.48
N ALA A 53 -16.97 -29.84 -33.79
CA ALA A 53 -18.33 -29.33 -33.88
C ALA A 53 -18.43 -27.82 -33.53
N LYS A 54 -19.43 -27.15 -34.08
CA LYS A 54 -19.66 -25.72 -33.86
C LYS A 54 -21.03 -25.44 -33.25
N PRO A 55 -21.15 -25.23 -31.92
CA PRO A 55 -20.07 -25.20 -30.90
C PRO A 55 -19.54 -26.61 -30.58
N PRO A 56 -18.32 -26.76 -30.00
CA PRO A 56 -17.75 -28.02 -29.60
C PRO A 56 -18.66 -28.79 -28.63
N ASN A 57 -18.82 -30.10 -28.87
CA ASN A 57 -19.63 -30.98 -28.01
C ASN A 57 -18.75 -31.62 -26.94
N TYR A 58 -18.38 -30.86 -25.93
CA TYR A 58 -17.54 -31.32 -24.83
C TYR A 58 -18.13 -32.47 -24.03
N PRO A 59 -19.47 -32.54 -23.73
CA PRO A 59 -20.06 -33.70 -23.06
C PRO A 59 -19.85 -34.99 -23.84
N SER A 60 -20.05 -34.98 -25.16
CA SER A 60 -19.81 -36.15 -26.02
C SER A 60 -18.33 -36.52 -26.04
N ALA A 61 -17.43 -35.55 -26.19
CA ALA A 61 -15.99 -35.80 -26.14
C ALA A 61 -15.55 -36.47 -24.83
N LEU A 62 -16.00 -35.96 -23.69
CA LEU A 62 -15.71 -36.53 -22.37
C LEU A 62 -16.30 -37.96 -22.21
N ALA A 63 -17.52 -38.22 -22.70
CA ALA A 63 -18.14 -39.53 -22.65
C ALA A 63 -17.34 -40.57 -23.45
N ILE A 64 -16.87 -40.20 -24.65
CA ILE A 64 -16.00 -41.04 -25.50
C ILE A 64 -14.69 -41.35 -24.75
N LEU A 65 -14.03 -40.33 -24.19
CA LEU A 65 -12.77 -40.52 -23.44
C LEU A 65 -12.96 -41.41 -22.21
N ASN A 66 -14.04 -41.21 -21.43
CA ASN A 66 -14.32 -42.02 -20.26
C ASN A 66 -14.60 -43.49 -20.64
N THR A 67 -15.29 -43.73 -21.77
CA THR A 67 -15.56 -45.08 -22.27
C THR A 67 -14.27 -45.79 -22.71
N LEU A 68 -13.34 -45.06 -23.34
CA LEU A 68 -12.03 -45.57 -23.72
C LEU A 68 -11.16 -45.87 -22.50
N GLN A 69 -11.13 -44.95 -21.53
CA GLN A 69 -10.37 -45.14 -20.29
C GLN A 69 -10.78 -46.38 -19.51
N ALA A 70 -12.05 -46.82 -19.60
CA ALA A 70 -12.53 -48.05 -18.98
C ALA A 70 -12.06 -49.32 -19.72
N LYS A 71 -11.60 -49.22 -20.97
CA LYS A 71 -11.21 -50.34 -21.83
C LYS A 71 -9.69 -50.54 -21.93
N VAL A 72 -8.90 -49.57 -21.57
CA VAL A 72 -7.43 -49.62 -21.67
C VAL A 72 -6.79 -49.90 -20.32
N PRO A 73 -5.61 -50.54 -20.28
CA PRO A 73 -4.88 -50.75 -19.02
C PRO A 73 -4.56 -49.45 -18.30
N ALA A 74 -4.74 -49.47 -16.99
CA ALA A 74 -4.59 -48.25 -16.16
C ALA A 74 -3.20 -47.64 -16.17
N ASP A 75 -2.14 -48.40 -16.48
CA ASP A 75 -0.74 -47.98 -16.52
C ASP A 75 -0.17 -47.92 -17.95
N SER A 76 -1.06 -47.89 -18.97
CA SER A 76 -0.69 -47.88 -20.38
C SER A 76 -0.40 -46.48 -20.93
N TYR A 77 0.27 -46.45 -22.11
CA TYR A 77 0.42 -45.22 -22.91
C TYR A 77 -0.95 -44.64 -23.30
N ASP A 78 -1.90 -45.52 -23.71
CA ASP A 78 -3.26 -45.09 -24.05
C ASP A 78 -3.91 -44.33 -22.90
N MET A 79 -3.81 -44.84 -21.67
CA MET A 79 -4.36 -44.14 -20.51
C MET A 79 -3.73 -42.76 -20.35
N ALA A 80 -2.40 -42.64 -20.44
CA ALA A 80 -1.72 -41.36 -20.34
C ALA A 80 -2.13 -40.39 -21.48
N TYR A 81 -2.28 -40.89 -22.69
CA TYR A 81 -2.72 -40.11 -23.85
C TYR A 81 -4.18 -39.66 -23.72
N LEU A 82 -5.10 -40.55 -23.30
CA LEU A 82 -6.51 -40.19 -23.07
C LEU A 82 -6.67 -39.14 -21.95
N LEU A 83 -5.84 -39.20 -20.92
CA LEU A 83 -5.79 -38.18 -19.88
C LEU A 83 -5.37 -36.81 -20.42
N GLN A 84 -4.39 -36.76 -21.36
CA GLN A 84 -4.03 -35.51 -22.03
C GLN A 84 -5.17 -34.96 -22.91
N LEU A 85 -5.91 -35.81 -23.63
CA LEU A 85 -7.09 -35.37 -24.38
C LEU A 85 -8.18 -34.84 -23.45
N LYS A 86 -8.40 -35.49 -22.31
CA LYS A 86 -9.35 -35.04 -21.28
C LYS A 86 -8.96 -33.72 -20.67
N LEU A 87 -7.66 -33.52 -20.35
CA LEU A 87 -7.09 -32.27 -19.96
C LEU A 87 -7.41 -31.17 -20.98
N GLN A 88 -7.19 -31.42 -22.27
CA GLN A 88 -7.45 -30.44 -23.33
C GLN A 88 -8.94 -30.01 -23.37
N VAL A 89 -9.88 -30.98 -23.18
CA VAL A 89 -11.32 -30.67 -23.13
C VAL A 89 -11.61 -29.74 -21.97
N TYR A 90 -11.09 -29.99 -20.76
CA TYR A 90 -11.32 -29.14 -19.60
C TYR A 90 -10.73 -27.75 -19.77
N LEU A 91 -9.54 -27.64 -20.39
CA LEU A 91 -8.94 -26.35 -20.67
C LEU A 91 -9.77 -25.50 -21.64
N GLN A 92 -10.31 -26.13 -22.71
CA GLN A 92 -11.17 -25.43 -23.67
C GLN A 92 -12.53 -25.02 -23.06
N GLN A 93 -13.00 -25.75 -22.05
CA GLN A 93 -14.18 -25.37 -21.27
C GLN A 93 -13.91 -24.25 -20.24
N GLY A 94 -12.64 -23.93 -19.97
CA GLY A 94 -12.26 -23.04 -18.86
C GLY A 94 -12.37 -23.69 -17.48
N GLU A 95 -12.53 -25.04 -17.43
CA GLU A 95 -12.67 -25.83 -16.20
C GLU A 95 -11.29 -26.20 -15.62
N TYR A 96 -10.50 -25.17 -15.25
CA TYR A 96 -9.09 -25.33 -14.90
C TYR A 96 -8.85 -26.25 -13.69
N ALA A 97 -9.69 -26.20 -12.68
CA ALA A 97 -9.62 -27.10 -11.53
C ALA A 97 -9.74 -28.58 -11.93
N LYS A 98 -10.64 -28.89 -12.90
CA LYS A 98 -10.83 -30.25 -13.39
C LYS A 98 -9.73 -30.76 -14.32
N ALA A 99 -8.92 -29.82 -14.86
CA ALA A 99 -7.77 -30.12 -15.69
C ALA A 99 -6.56 -30.66 -14.90
N ILE A 100 -6.48 -30.37 -13.60
CA ILE A 100 -5.33 -30.70 -12.74
C ILE A 100 -5.15 -32.21 -12.62
N GLU A 101 -6.19 -32.96 -12.21
CA GLU A 101 -6.08 -34.41 -11.98
C GLU A 101 -5.64 -35.16 -13.22
N PRO A 102 -6.24 -34.98 -14.41
CA PRO A 102 -5.75 -35.65 -15.62
C PRO A 102 -4.30 -35.34 -15.95
N MET A 103 -3.86 -34.11 -15.72
CA MET A 103 -2.47 -33.70 -15.94
C MET A 103 -1.50 -34.38 -14.96
N GLU A 104 -1.78 -34.31 -13.64
CA GLU A 104 -0.95 -35.00 -12.62
C GLU A 104 -0.80 -36.47 -12.94
N ARG A 105 -1.92 -37.14 -13.24
CA ARG A 105 -1.96 -38.57 -13.50
C ARG A 105 -1.23 -38.93 -14.79
N SER A 106 -1.40 -38.15 -15.85
CA SER A 106 -0.70 -38.43 -17.14
C SER A 106 0.82 -38.31 -16.99
N LEU A 107 1.30 -37.31 -16.25
CA LEU A 107 2.72 -37.15 -15.93
C LEU A 107 3.26 -38.31 -15.09
N THR A 108 2.54 -38.70 -14.03
CA THR A 108 2.93 -39.81 -13.16
C THR A 108 3.02 -41.12 -13.95
N LEU A 109 2.07 -41.39 -14.84
CA LEU A 109 2.08 -42.60 -15.69
C LEU A 109 3.27 -42.58 -16.66
N SER A 110 3.56 -41.41 -17.24
CA SER A 110 4.70 -41.28 -18.16
C SER A 110 6.03 -41.52 -17.45
N GLU A 111 6.24 -40.90 -16.30
CA GLU A 111 7.51 -40.97 -15.56
C GLU A 111 7.73 -42.33 -14.89
N ALA A 112 6.68 -43.13 -14.67
CA ALA A 112 6.79 -44.49 -14.16
C ALA A 112 7.40 -45.50 -15.17
N LYS A 113 7.61 -45.09 -16.42
CA LYS A 113 8.15 -45.94 -17.49
C LYS A 113 9.56 -45.52 -17.90
N ASN A 114 10.30 -46.49 -18.40
CA ASN A 114 11.64 -46.25 -18.96
C ASN A 114 11.75 -46.98 -20.31
N PRO A 115 11.83 -46.24 -21.43
CA PRO A 115 11.72 -44.80 -21.56
C PRO A 115 10.32 -44.28 -21.16
N THR A 116 10.27 -43.00 -20.77
CA THR A 116 9.02 -42.30 -20.41
C THR A 116 8.08 -42.20 -21.61
N PHE A 117 6.75 -42.20 -21.39
CA PHE A 117 5.78 -42.08 -22.49
C PHE A 117 5.89 -40.77 -23.23
N PHE A 118 6.13 -39.67 -22.50
CA PHE A 118 6.28 -38.34 -23.08
C PHE A 118 7.77 -38.00 -23.22
N ASP A 119 8.11 -37.27 -24.28
CA ASP A 119 9.44 -36.73 -24.44
C ASP A 119 9.74 -35.63 -23.40
N GLU A 120 11.02 -35.28 -23.26
CA GLU A 120 11.45 -34.31 -22.27
C GLU A 120 10.85 -32.92 -22.49
N ARG A 121 10.60 -32.52 -23.76
CA ARG A 121 10.00 -31.24 -24.09
C ARG A 121 8.57 -31.20 -23.61
N VAL A 122 7.77 -32.20 -23.96
CA VAL A 122 6.36 -32.33 -23.54
C VAL A 122 6.27 -32.40 -22.02
N THR A 123 7.14 -33.18 -21.37
CA THR A 123 7.18 -33.28 -19.91
C THR A 123 7.42 -31.91 -19.26
N ARG A 124 8.40 -31.14 -19.76
CA ARG A 124 8.67 -29.77 -19.27
C ARG A 124 7.48 -28.84 -19.46
N GLU A 125 6.89 -28.85 -20.65
CA GLU A 125 5.72 -28.01 -20.97
C GLU A 125 4.55 -28.32 -20.03
N LEU A 126 4.25 -29.59 -19.77
CA LEU A 126 3.19 -30.03 -18.87
C LEU A 126 3.46 -29.62 -17.42
N TYR A 127 4.69 -29.79 -16.90
CA TYR A 127 5.01 -29.35 -15.55
C TYR A 127 4.91 -27.84 -15.40
N PHE A 128 5.40 -27.07 -16.36
CA PHE A 128 5.27 -25.61 -16.30
C PHE A 128 3.80 -25.16 -16.34
N PHE A 129 2.99 -25.84 -17.13
CA PHE A 129 1.56 -25.57 -17.19
C PHE A 129 0.84 -25.97 -15.88
N LEU A 130 1.22 -27.09 -15.28
CA LEU A 130 0.72 -27.54 -13.98
C LEU A 130 1.02 -26.50 -12.88
N VAL A 131 2.22 -25.90 -12.88
CA VAL A 131 2.56 -24.78 -11.99
C VAL A 131 1.55 -23.64 -12.14
N GLN A 132 1.24 -23.25 -13.38
CA GLN A 132 0.31 -22.15 -13.65
C GLN A 132 -1.11 -22.47 -13.20
N LEU A 133 -1.58 -23.70 -13.42
CA LEU A 133 -2.90 -24.13 -12.96
C LEU A 133 -3.02 -24.12 -11.44
N TYR A 134 -2.06 -24.68 -10.73
CA TYR A 134 -2.04 -24.63 -9.27
C TYR A 134 -1.98 -23.19 -8.75
N PHE A 135 -1.16 -22.36 -9.36
CA PHE A 135 -1.05 -20.95 -8.96
C PHE A 135 -2.37 -20.21 -9.16
N GLN A 136 -3.04 -20.45 -10.29
CA GLN A 136 -4.34 -19.84 -10.59
C GLN A 136 -5.42 -20.30 -9.59
N GLU A 137 -5.53 -21.61 -9.33
CA GLU A 137 -6.51 -22.14 -8.38
C GLU A 137 -6.25 -21.64 -6.95
N ALA A 138 -4.97 -21.56 -6.55
CA ALA A 138 -4.58 -20.99 -5.27
C ALA A 138 -4.99 -19.51 -5.14
N ALA A 139 -4.88 -18.74 -6.21
CA ALA A 139 -5.22 -17.31 -6.21
C ALA A 139 -6.74 -17.05 -6.22
N GLN A 140 -7.54 -17.99 -6.79
CA GLN A 140 -8.99 -17.83 -6.92
C GLN A 140 -9.77 -18.34 -5.71
N THR A 141 -9.26 -19.35 -5.00
CA THR A 141 -9.96 -19.92 -3.85
C THR A 141 -9.97 -18.97 -2.65
N LYS A 142 -11.13 -18.89 -1.97
CA LYS A 142 -11.27 -18.15 -0.70
C LYS A 142 -10.85 -18.99 0.52
N ASN A 143 -10.67 -20.28 0.34
CA ASN A 143 -10.23 -21.18 1.40
C ASN A 143 -8.70 -21.11 1.53
N THR A 144 -8.23 -20.52 2.60
CA THR A 144 -6.79 -20.33 2.86
C THR A 144 -6.00 -21.62 2.97
N THR A 145 -6.59 -22.67 3.53
CA THR A 145 -5.95 -24.00 3.64
C THR A 145 -5.81 -24.64 2.26
N LEU A 146 -6.83 -24.54 1.42
CA LEU A 146 -6.80 -25.05 0.05
C LEU A 146 -5.82 -24.22 -0.80
N ALA A 147 -5.80 -22.89 -0.65
CA ALA A 147 -4.83 -22.03 -1.31
C ALA A 147 -3.39 -22.42 -0.94
N ALA A 148 -3.11 -22.62 0.34
CA ALA A 148 -1.79 -23.06 0.80
C ALA A 148 -1.38 -24.40 0.18
N SER A 149 -2.28 -25.35 0.11
CA SER A 149 -2.04 -26.67 -0.53
C SER A 149 -1.72 -26.53 -2.03
N TYR A 150 -2.48 -25.72 -2.77
CA TYR A 150 -2.20 -25.47 -4.18
C TYR A 150 -0.87 -24.74 -4.40
N PHE A 151 -0.55 -23.74 -3.58
CA PHE A 151 0.76 -23.06 -3.63
C PHE A 151 1.93 -24.02 -3.34
N GLU A 152 1.76 -24.94 -2.39
CA GLU A 152 2.77 -25.95 -2.10
C GLU A 152 2.98 -26.91 -3.28
N LYS A 153 1.88 -27.37 -3.90
CA LYS A 153 1.93 -28.20 -5.10
C LYS A 153 2.60 -27.47 -6.28
N ALA A 154 2.27 -26.19 -6.46
CA ALA A 154 2.89 -25.34 -7.48
C ALA A 154 4.40 -25.19 -7.25
N ASP A 155 4.84 -24.97 -6.00
CA ASP A 155 6.27 -24.87 -5.66
C ASP A 155 7.00 -26.19 -5.96
N LYS A 156 6.43 -27.33 -5.55
CA LYS A 156 7.00 -28.67 -5.87
C LYS A 156 7.12 -28.91 -7.38
N ALA A 157 6.08 -28.59 -8.13
CA ALA A 157 6.07 -28.72 -9.58
C ALA A 157 7.10 -27.78 -10.25
N MET A 158 7.25 -26.54 -9.75
CA MET A 158 8.24 -25.59 -10.26
C MET A 158 9.67 -26.02 -9.96
N VAL A 159 9.93 -26.53 -8.76
CA VAL A 159 11.26 -27.08 -8.41
C VAL A 159 11.60 -28.27 -9.29
N HIS A 160 10.64 -29.15 -9.56
CA HIS A 160 10.84 -30.29 -10.48
C HIS A 160 11.10 -29.79 -11.91
N TRP A 161 10.30 -28.84 -12.41
CA TRP A 161 10.48 -28.23 -13.72
C TRP A 161 11.86 -27.63 -13.90
N LEU A 162 12.34 -26.86 -12.90
CA LEU A 162 13.70 -26.28 -12.92
C LEU A 162 14.79 -27.36 -13.00
N LYS A 163 14.59 -28.49 -12.33
CA LYS A 163 15.55 -29.61 -12.34
C LYS A 163 15.67 -30.25 -13.71
N ILE A 164 14.57 -30.40 -14.46
CA ILE A 164 14.53 -31.06 -15.77
C ILE A 164 14.73 -30.05 -16.94
N THR A 165 14.83 -28.77 -16.64
CA THR A 165 14.95 -27.71 -17.66
C THR A 165 16.42 -27.30 -17.77
N PRO A 166 17.08 -27.55 -18.90
CA PRO A 166 18.50 -27.26 -19.08
C PRO A 166 18.85 -25.78 -18.94
N GLN A 167 17.95 -24.91 -19.38
CA GLN A 167 18.13 -23.46 -19.32
C GLN A 167 16.79 -22.77 -19.04
N THR A 168 16.73 -22.10 -17.91
CA THR A 168 15.57 -21.26 -17.53
C THR A 168 15.62 -19.90 -18.21
N ASN A 169 14.52 -19.17 -18.15
CA ASN A 169 14.41 -17.80 -18.67
C ASN A 169 13.85 -16.85 -17.60
N ALA A 170 13.96 -15.55 -17.90
CA ALA A 170 13.54 -14.50 -16.97
C ALA A 170 12.03 -14.59 -16.60
N ASP A 171 11.17 -14.91 -17.56
CA ASP A 171 9.72 -14.99 -17.31
C ASP A 171 9.36 -16.14 -16.38
N ALA A 172 9.98 -17.30 -16.53
CA ALA A 172 9.79 -18.42 -15.62
C ALA A 172 10.27 -18.08 -14.20
N GLN A 173 11.39 -17.38 -14.06
CA GLN A 173 11.89 -16.92 -12.76
C GLN A 173 10.94 -15.90 -12.12
N LEU A 174 10.35 -15.01 -12.91
CA LEU A 174 9.34 -14.07 -12.40
C LEU A 174 8.09 -14.79 -11.89
N ILE A 175 7.59 -15.78 -12.63
CA ILE A 175 6.45 -16.61 -12.20
C ILE A 175 6.79 -17.33 -10.90
N TYR A 176 7.99 -17.88 -10.79
CA TYR A 176 8.41 -18.55 -9.56
C TYR A 176 8.52 -17.59 -8.37
N ALA A 177 9.09 -16.41 -8.58
CA ALA A 177 9.16 -15.39 -7.55
C ALA A 177 7.77 -14.94 -7.09
N GLN A 178 6.83 -14.75 -8.01
CA GLN A 178 5.43 -14.42 -7.71
C GLN A 178 4.73 -15.53 -6.92
N LEU A 179 4.97 -16.79 -7.29
CA LEU A 179 4.46 -17.96 -6.58
C LEU A 179 4.95 -17.98 -5.13
N LEU A 180 6.26 -17.85 -4.92
CA LEU A 180 6.89 -17.85 -3.59
C LEU A 180 6.36 -16.69 -2.74
N PHE A 181 6.26 -15.49 -3.32
CA PHE A 181 5.66 -14.33 -2.65
C PHE A 181 4.23 -14.61 -2.24
N SER A 182 3.38 -15.08 -3.17
CA SER A 182 1.97 -15.35 -2.89
C SER A 182 1.79 -16.41 -1.82
N ARG A 183 2.60 -17.47 -1.86
CA ARG A 183 2.64 -18.51 -0.83
C ARG A 183 3.06 -17.95 0.53
N GLY A 184 4.10 -17.12 0.57
CA GLY A 184 4.59 -16.48 1.79
C GLY A 184 3.59 -15.50 2.40
N MET A 185 2.70 -14.94 1.58
CA MET A 185 1.68 -13.96 1.99
C MET A 185 0.28 -14.56 2.20
N VAL A 186 0.10 -15.89 2.17
CA VAL A 186 -1.21 -16.55 2.45
C VAL A 186 -1.76 -16.11 3.81
N ASN A 187 -0.89 -16.03 4.82
CA ASN A 187 -1.21 -15.42 6.11
C ASN A 187 -0.54 -14.04 6.20
N THR A 188 -1.28 -12.99 5.85
CA THR A 188 -0.75 -11.61 5.85
C THR A 188 -0.44 -11.08 7.24
N ALA A 189 -1.02 -11.65 8.30
CA ALA A 189 -0.71 -11.27 9.69
C ALA A 189 0.61 -11.87 10.19
N ASN A 190 1.04 -12.99 9.60
CA ASN A 190 2.31 -13.66 9.92
C ASN A 190 2.90 -14.24 8.62
N PRO A 191 3.55 -13.40 7.79
CA PRO A 191 4.16 -13.82 6.55
C PRO A 191 5.31 -14.80 6.74
N ASP A 192 5.49 -15.70 5.77
CA ASP A 192 6.65 -16.59 5.76
C ASP A 192 7.86 -15.87 5.17
N ASN A 193 8.74 -15.39 6.05
CA ASN A 193 9.92 -14.61 5.68
C ASN A 193 10.92 -15.41 4.83
N ASP A 194 11.00 -16.73 4.96
CA ASP A 194 11.94 -17.54 4.18
C ASP A 194 11.45 -17.69 2.73
N LEU A 195 10.15 -17.81 2.53
CA LEU A 195 9.56 -17.75 1.18
C LEU A 195 9.77 -16.38 0.53
N LEU A 196 9.66 -15.29 1.29
CA LEU A 196 9.93 -13.94 0.77
C LEU A 196 11.41 -13.75 0.39
N LYS A 197 12.36 -14.30 1.15
CA LYS A 197 13.79 -14.30 0.79
C LYS A 197 14.02 -15.10 -0.49
N ARG A 198 13.45 -16.29 -0.59
CA ARG A 198 13.52 -17.10 -1.82
C ARG A 198 12.92 -16.39 -3.02
N ALA A 199 11.81 -15.64 -2.83
CA ALA A 199 11.22 -14.82 -3.90
C ALA A 199 12.22 -13.76 -4.40
N ILE A 200 12.93 -13.07 -3.51
CA ILE A 200 13.99 -12.11 -3.88
C ILE A 200 15.09 -12.80 -4.68
N GLU A 201 15.54 -13.98 -4.27
CA GLU A 201 16.56 -14.76 -4.99
C GLU A 201 16.13 -15.07 -6.43
N GLN A 202 14.87 -15.48 -6.63
CA GLN A 202 14.35 -15.76 -7.98
C GLN A 202 14.21 -14.47 -8.81
N VAL A 203 13.84 -13.35 -8.19
CA VAL A 203 13.87 -12.03 -8.84
C VAL A 203 15.29 -11.71 -9.32
N ASP A 204 16.30 -11.89 -8.47
CA ASP A 204 17.69 -11.58 -8.79
C ASP A 204 18.26 -12.47 -9.91
N ILE A 205 17.87 -13.76 -9.93
CA ILE A 205 18.18 -14.67 -11.05
C ILE A 205 17.51 -14.16 -12.34
N GLY A 206 16.22 -13.84 -12.28
CA GLY A 206 15.45 -13.34 -13.41
C GLY A 206 16.01 -12.04 -13.98
N LEU A 207 16.43 -11.11 -13.13
CA LEU A 207 17.07 -9.84 -13.52
C LEU A 207 18.38 -10.07 -14.25
N LYS A 208 19.18 -11.06 -13.86
CA LYS A 208 20.44 -11.44 -14.54
C LYS A 208 20.20 -12.06 -15.92
N LEU A 209 19.07 -12.76 -16.09
CA LEU A 209 18.71 -13.40 -17.36
C LEU A 209 18.04 -12.44 -18.34
N ALA A 210 17.43 -11.36 -17.86
CA ALA A 210 16.68 -10.43 -18.68
C ALA A 210 17.58 -9.39 -19.32
N THR A 211 17.58 -9.28 -20.65
CA THR A 211 18.24 -8.17 -21.36
C THR A 211 17.51 -6.83 -21.17
N ARG A 212 16.19 -6.86 -21.01
CA ARG A 212 15.34 -5.72 -20.68
C ARG A 212 14.36 -6.13 -19.59
N PRO A 213 14.73 -5.97 -18.32
CA PRO A 213 13.90 -6.38 -17.22
C PRO A 213 12.54 -5.66 -17.21
N LYS A 214 11.47 -6.43 -16.96
CA LYS A 214 10.12 -5.88 -16.73
C LYS A 214 10.09 -5.20 -15.36
N ASP A 215 9.35 -4.10 -15.23
CA ASP A 215 9.17 -3.38 -13.95
C ASP A 215 8.64 -4.25 -12.83
N THR A 216 7.88 -5.29 -13.18
CA THR A 216 7.34 -6.26 -12.22
C THR A 216 8.41 -6.92 -11.36
N PHE A 217 9.62 -7.15 -11.88
CA PHE A 217 10.74 -7.67 -11.08
C PHE A 217 11.11 -6.73 -9.94
N TYR A 218 11.30 -5.45 -10.25
CA TYR A 218 11.68 -4.44 -9.27
C TYR A 218 10.59 -4.20 -8.24
N VAL A 219 9.35 -4.14 -8.71
CA VAL A 219 8.17 -3.97 -7.84
C VAL A 219 8.05 -5.14 -6.86
N LEU A 220 8.19 -6.39 -7.35
CA LEU A 220 8.13 -7.57 -6.49
C LEU A 220 9.25 -7.58 -5.47
N LYS A 221 10.49 -7.24 -5.89
CA LYS A 221 11.63 -7.14 -4.98
C LYS A 221 11.39 -6.09 -3.90
N LEU A 222 10.92 -4.90 -4.27
CA LEU A 222 10.62 -3.82 -3.31
C LEU A 222 9.55 -4.26 -2.29
N VAL A 223 8.50 -4.92 -2.75
CA VAL A 223 7.44 -5.42 -1.85
C VAL A 223 8.00 -6.45 -0.87
N CYS A 224 8.80 -7.41 -1.35
CA CYS A 224 9.43 -8.41 -0.48
C CYS A 224 10.41 -7.77 0.52
N LEU A 225 11.26 -6.84 0.07
CA LEU A 225 12.20 -6.13 0.94
C LEU A 225 11.48 -5.34 2.03
N ASN A 226 10.42 -4.64 1.68
CA ASN A 226 9.63 -3.85 2.63
C ASN A 226 8.90 -4.76 3.65
N GLN A 227 8.38 -5.92 3.19
CA GLN A 227 7.73 -6.88 4.08
C GLN A 227 8.73 -7.51 5.06
N LEU A 228 9.98 -7.68 4.63
CA LEU A 228 11.10 -8.16 5.46
C LEU A 228 11.76 -7.03 6.29
N GLU A 229 11.23 -5.80 6.22
CA GLU A 229 11.80 -4.61 6.87
C GLU A 229 13.25 -4.27 6.45
N ARG A 230 13.69 -4.76 5.29
CA ARG A 230 15.00 -4.50 4.69
C ARG A 230 14.99 -3.15 3.96
N TYR A 231 14.67 -2.08 4.70
CA TYR A 231 14.43 -0.76 4.14
C TYR A 231 15.66 -0.11 3.50
N ALA A 232 16.85 -0.39 4.02
CA ALA A 232 18.10 0.10 3.43
C ALA A 232 18.27 -0.41 2.00
N GLU A 233 18.04 -1.70 1.76
CA GLU A 233 18.14 -2.30 0.43
C GLU A 233 17.01 -1.83 -0.49
N SER A 234 15.81 -1.57 0.06
CA SER A 234 14.72 -0.92 -0.69
C SER A 234 15.13 0.47 -1.17
N ALA A 235 15.79 1.27 -0.32
CA ALA A 235 16.25 2.60 -0.67
C ALA A 235 17.33 2.54 -1.77
N GLU A 236 18.34 1.65 -1.65
CA GLU A 236 19.38 1.45 -2.67
C GLU A 236 18.81 1.06 -4.03
N LEU A 237 17.82 0.15 -4.03
CA LEU A 237 17.13 -0.25 -5.24
C LEU A 237 16.36 0.93 -5.86
N LEU A 238 15.62 1.69 -5.04
CA LEU A 238 14.86 2.86 -5.50
C LEU A 238 15.79 3.97 -6.01
N GLU A 239 16.94 4.22 -5.37
CA GLU A 239 17.95 5.17 -5.87
C GLU A 239 18.45 4.78 -7.27
N SER A 240 18.60 3.49 -7.53
CA SER A 240 18.97 2.98 -8.85
C SER A 240 17.84 3.15 -9.84
N LEU A 241 16.60 2.90 -9.44
CA LEU A 241 15.41 3.00 -10.28
C LEU A 241 15.07 4.44 -10.68
N VAL A 242 15.22 5.42 -9.78
CA VAL A 242 14.99 6.84 -10.12
C VAL A 242 16.07 7.40 -11.05
N LYS A 243 17.28 6.83 -11.07
CA LYS A 243 18.31 7.15 -12.06
C LYS A 243 18.00 6.52 -13.42
N LEU A 244 17.50 5.29 -13.44
CA LEU A 244 17.19 4.54 -14.66
C LEU A 244 15.91 5.06 -15.33
N LYS A 245 14.91 5.44 -14.55
CA LYS A 245 13.57 5.89 -14.96
C LYS A 245 13.18 7.15 -14.18
N PRO A 246 13.81 8.29 -14.47
CA PRO A 246 13.57 9.54 -13.73
C PRO A 246 12.15 10.10 -13.92
N ASP A 247 11.45 9.69 -14.97
CA ASP A 247 10.06 10.03 -15.30
C ASP A 247 9.01 9.23 -14.51
N ASN A 248 9.42 8.18 -13.77
CA ASN A 248 8.51 7.40 -12.96
C ASN A 248 8.29 8.04 -11.59
N THR A 249 7.24 8.85 -11.47
CA THR A 249 6.85 9.53 -10.22
C THR A 249 6.67 8.57 -9.04
N ALA A 250 6.18 7.35 -9.28
CA ALA A 250 5.96 6.38 -8.20
C ALA A 250 7.27 5.94 -7.53
N TYR A 251 8.38 5.87 -8.25
CA TYR A 251 9.67 5.54 -7.66
C TYR A 251 10.19 6.67 -6.77
N TRP A 252 10.01 7.94 -7.16
CA TRP A 252 10.36 9.09 -6.33
C TRP A 252 9.53 9.13 -5.04
N GLN A 253 8.22 8.89 -5.15
CA GLN A 253 7.33 8.86 -4.00
C GLN A 253 7.71 7.72 -3.02
N GLN A 254 8.04 6.54 -3.56
CA GLN A 254 8.47 5.42 -2.74
C GLN A 254 9.83 5.69 -2.09
N LEU A 255 10.78 6.30 -2.80
CA LEU A 255 12.09 6.63 -2.25
C LEU A 255 11.98 7.63 -1.09
N ALA A 256 11.19 8.69 -1.26
CA ALA A 256 10.93 9.64 -0.19
C ALA A 256 10.27 8.96 1.03
N ALA A 257 9.26 8.10 0.79
CA ALA A 257 8.55 7.40 1.84
C ALA A 257 9.45 6.40 2.60
N ILE A 258 10.33 5.67 1.89
CA ILE A 258 11.21 4.69 2.54
C ILE A 258 12.23 5.39 3.44
N TYR A 259 12.77 6.55 3.01
CA TYR A 259 13.65 7.34 3.86
C TYR A 259 12.95 7.85 5.12
N LEU A 260 11.67 8.26 5.03
CA LEU A 260 10.88 8.62 6.21
C LEU A 260 10.64 7.42 7.14
N THR A 261 10.44 6.23 6.58
CA THR A 261 10.29 5.00 7.38
C THR A 261 11.59 4.68 8.13
N ILE A 262 12.73 4.80 7.47
CA ILE A 262 14.04 4.61 8.12
C ILE A 262 14.27 5.67 9.19
N ALA A 263 13.95 6.95 8.89
CA ALA A 263 14.06 8.04 9.85
C ALA A 263 13.22 7.79 11.11
N ALA A 264 11.97 7.35 10.93
CA ALA A 264 11.08 7.03 12.06
C ALA A 264 11.63 5.90 12.93
N LYS A 265 12.23 4.85 12.34
CA LYS A 265 12.88 3.79 13.12
C LYS A 265 14.05 4.28 13.97
N TYR A 266 14.88 5.18 13.42
CA TYR A 266 15.96 5.80 14.17
C TYR A 266 15.47 6.78 15.23
N ASP A 267 14.32 7.40 15.03
CA ASP A 267 13.68 8.25 16.04
C ASP A 267 13.16 7.42 17.22
N GLU A 268 12.55 6.26 16.95
CA GLU A 268 12.11 5.29 17.97
C GLU A 268 13.29 4.80 18.83
N THR A 269 14.46 4.54 18.20
CA THR A 269 15.69 4.14 18.92
C THR A 269 16.46 5.31 19.52
N LYS A 270 15.96 6.55 19.33
CA LYS A 270 16.57 7.82 19.79
C LYS A 270 17.92 8.12 19.16
N GLU A 271 18.18 7.57 18.00
CA GLU A 271 19.34 7.88 17.17
C GLU A 271 19.07 9.12 16.30
N LEU A 272 18.82 10.26 16.95
CA LEU A 272 18.27 11.48 16.37
C LEU A 272 19.10 12.05 15.19
N GLN A 273 20.42 11.84 15.21
CA GLN A 273 21.29 12.26 14.10
C GLN A 273 20.99 11.47 12.83
N LEU A 274 20.85 10.15 12.94
CA LEU A 274 20.51 9.29 11.81
C LEU A 274 19.08 9.56 11.34
N ALA A 275 18.14 9.72 12.27
CA ALA A 275 16.76 10.12 11.94
C ALA A 275 16.73 11.42 11.12
N ARG A 276 17.50 12.43 11.54
CA ARG A 276 17.63 13.69 10.81
C ARG A 276 18.26 13.51 9.41
N GLU A 277 19.31 12.69 9.29
CA GLU A 277 19.95 12.41 8.01
C GLU A 277 18.97 11.82 7.01
N PHE A 278 18.18 10.80 7.41
CA PHE A 278 17.21 10.17 6.52
C PHE A 278 16.01 11.07 6.18
N ASN A 279 15.59 11.95 7.09
CA ASN A 279 14.64 13.01 6.77
C ASN A 279 15.21 13.95 5.68
N ILE A 280 16.49 14.35 5.77
CA ILE A 280 17.15 15.17 4.75
C ILE A 280 17.23 14.41 3.40
N ARG A 281 17.54 13.13 3.40
CA ARG A 281 17.53 12.31 2.17
C ARG A 281 16.15 12.26 1.53
N SER A 282 15.09 12.19 2.33
CA SER A 282 13.70 12.27 1.86
C SER A 282 13.42 13.63 1.20
N ILE A 283 13.79 14.74 1.85
CA ILE A 283 13.68 16.10 1.31
C ILE A 283 14.38 16.19 -0.06
N ILE A 284 15.65 15.79 -0.13
CA ILE A 284 16.45 15.84 -1.37
C ILE A 284 15.75 15.03 -2.49
N SER A 285 15.16 13.88 -2.16
CA SER A 285 14.45 13.06 -3.13
C SER A 285 13.23 13.77 -3.68
N ILE A 286 12.44 14.44 -2.82
CA ILE A 286 11.26 15.21 -3.22
C ILE A 286 11.68 16.42 -4.07
N GLU A 287 12.65 17.20 -3.63
CA GLU A 287 13.12 18.40 -4.35
C GLU A 287 13.70 18.06 -5.74
N ARG A 288 14.45 16.96 -5.84
CA ARG A 288 14.93 16.46 -7.14
C ARG A 288 13.78 16.05 -8.04
N ALA A 289 12.77 15.35 -7.51
CA ALA A 289 11.59 15.02 -8.27
C ALA A 289 10.85 16.27 -8.75
N GLN A 290 10.71 17.29 -7.89
CA GLN A 290 10.09 18.58 -8.22
C GLN A 290 10.86 19.33 -9.32
N THR A 291 12.18 19.34 -9.26
CA THR A 291 13.04 19.93 -10.29
C THR A 291 12.84 19.26 -11.65
N ASN A 292 12.55 17.95 -11.66
CA ASN A 292 12.21 17.20 -12.88
C ASN A 292 10.73 17.30 -13.28
N GLY A 293 9.93 18.12 -12.61
CA GLY A 293 8.50 18.32 -12.91
C GLY A 293 7.55 17.33 -12.23
N PHE A 294 8.04 16.46 -11.34
CA PHE A 294 7.26 15.46 -10.62
C PHE A 294 7.00 15.89 -9.17
N MET A 295 6.08 15.22 -8.49
CA MET A 295 5.77 15.49 -7.06
C MET A 295 5.48 16.97 -6.76
N ASN A 296 4.75 17.63 -7.66
CA ASN A 296 4.37 19.04 -7.53
C ASN A 296 2.89 19.22 -7.13
N SER A 297 2.19 18.13 -6.72
CA SER A 297 0.82 18.26 -6.25
C SER A 297 0.76 19.06 -4.94
N PRO A 298 -0.39 19.68 -4.60
CA PRO A 298 -0.56 20.36 -3.31
C PRO A 298 -0.22 19.46 -2.11
N LYS A 299 -0.52 18.16 -2.21
CA LYS A 299 -0.19 17.17 -1.19
C LYS A 299 1.32 16.92 -1.08
N ASP A 300 2.04 16.85 -2.21
CA ASP A 300 3.49 16.63 -2.20
C ASP A 300 4.21 17.85 -1.57
N ASN A 301 3.78 19.07 -1.93
CA ASN A 301 4.31 20.30 -1.34
C ASN A 301 4.02 20.39 0.16
N TYR A 302 2.81 20.01 0.59
CA TYR A 302 2.47 19.97 2.02
C TYR A 302 3.29 18.93 2.78
N ASN A 303 3.50 17.75 2.20
CA ASN A 303 4.35 16.72 2.81
C ASN A 303 5.79 17.23 3.02
N LEU A 304 6.33 17.93 2.03
CA LEU A 304 7.68 18.52 2.13
C LEU A 304 7.76 19.55 3.27
N VAL A 305 6.73 20.39 3.43
CA VAL A 305 6.62 21.31 4.57
C VAL A 305 6.66 20.56 5.90
N GLY A 306 5.89 19.47 6.01
CA GLY A 306 5.84 18.63 7.21
C GLY A 306 7.21 18.05 7.58
N ILE A 307 7.99 17.60 6.60
CA ILE A 307 9.32 17.05 6.84
C ILE A 307 10.27 18.17 7.33
N TYR A 308 10.26 19.34 6.68
CA TYR A 308 11.06 20.48 7.13
C TYR A 308 10.71 20.92 8.56
N PHE A 309 9.42 20.95 8.87
CA PHE A 309 8.95 21.29 10.22
C PHE A 309 9.45 20.29 11.26
N ASN A 310 9.36 18.97 10.97
CA ASN A 310 9.79 17.90 11.89
C ASN A 310 11.29 17.94 12.20
N ILE A 311 12.12 18.36 11.25
CA ILE A 311 13.57 18.51 11.48
C ILE A 311 13.96 19.90 12.00
N ALA A 312 12.97 20.67 12.49
CA ALA A 312 13.14 22.03 13.01
C ALA A 312 13.71 23.05 12.00
N GLN A 313 13.51 22.83 10.70
CA GLN A 313 13.83 23.80 9.64
C GLN A 313 12.61 24.72 9.40
N TYR A 314 12.20 25.42 10.45
CA TYR A 314 10.96 26.21 10.47
C TYR A 314 10.94 27.35 9.46
N GLU A 315 12.11 27.91 9.12
CA GLU A 315 12.23 28.96 8.10
C GLU A 315 11.82 28.44 6.72
N LYS A 316 12.35 27.26 6.32
CA LYS A 316 11.96 26.59 5.06
C LYS A 316 10.50 26.16 5.06
N ALA A 317 10.01 25.64 6.16
CA ALA A 317 8.59 25.28 6.31
C ALA A 317 7.69 26.52 6.13
N ALA A 318 8.01 27.65 6.78
CA ALA A 318 7.27 28.90 6.65
C ALA A 318 7.31 29.46 5.23
N GLU A 319 8.50 29.47 4.60
CA GLU A 319 8.69 29.94 3.22
C GLU A 319 7.81 29.16 2.24
N LEU A 320 7.88 27.81 2.31
CA LEU A 320 7.10 26.92 1.43
C LEU A 320 5.60 27.07 1.66
N LEU A 321 5.15 27.17 2.93
CA LEU A 321 3.74 27.38 3.26
C LEU A 321 3.24 28.72 2.74
N ALA A 322 3.95 29.83 3.06
CA ALA A 322 3.53 31.16 2.66
C ALA A 322 3.46 31.29 1.13
N ASN A 323 4.48 30.78 0.42
CA ASN A 323 4.47 30.78 -1.04
C ASN A 323 3.41 29.83 -1.60
N GLY A 324 3.28 28.63 -1.03
CA GLY A 324 2.32 27.60 -1.47
C GLY A 324 0.88 28.03 -1.34
N LEU A 325 0.51 28.68 -0.24
CA LEU A 325 -0.82 29.24 -0.01
C LEU A 325 -1.12 30.40 -0.98
N LYS A 326 -0.12 31.28 -1.22
CA LYS A 326 -0.27 32.42 -2.14
C LYS A 326 -0.39 31.99 -3.60
N THR A 327 0.28 30.91 -4.01
CA THR A 327 0.32 30.44 -5.40
C THR A 327 -0.59 29.24 -5.68
N ALA A 328 -1.42 28.85 -4.71
CA ALA A 328 -2.27 27.65 -4.75
C ALA A 328 -1.50 26.33 -4.98
N LYS A 329 -0.19 26.32 -4.69
CA LYS A 329 0.63 25.10 -4.68
C LYS A 329 0.46 24.27 -3.42
N ILE A 330 -0.16 24.82 -2.39
CA ILE A 330 -0.63 24.13 -1.18
C ILE A 330 -2.11 24.46 -1.04
N GLU A 331 -2.90 23.50 -0.59
CA GLU A 331 -4.33 23.67 -0.40
C GLU A 331 -4.61 24.81 0.59
N ASN A 332 -5.56 25.68 0.25
CA ASN A 332 -5.99 26.75 1.14
C ASN A 332 -6.96 26.17 2.18
N ASP A 333 -6.43 25.75 3.31
CA ASP A 333 -7.14 25.16 4.44
C ASP A 333 -6.77 25.92 5.74
N PRO A 334 -7.71 26.14 6.68
CA PRO A 334 -7.43 26.83 7.94
C PRO A 334 -6.21 26.28 8.69
N LYS A 335 -6.02 24.95 8.72
CA LYS A 335 -4.89 24.30 9.40
C LYS A 335 -3.53 24.66 8.79
N ASN A 336 -3.48 24.98 7.50
CA ASN A 336 -2.25 25.40 6.86
C ASN A 336 -1.84 26.81 7.27
N TRP A 337 -2.81 27.69 7.56
CA TRP A 337 -2.54 29.00 8.14
C TRP A 337 -2.09 28.89 9.61
N GLU A 338 -2.69 27.97 10.37
CA GLU A 338 -2.25 27.66 11.74
C GLU A 338 -0.82 27.13 11.75
N LEU A 339 -0.46 26.20 10.85
CA LEU A 339 0.88 25.64 10.74
C LEU A 339 1.91 26.73 10.32
N LEU A 340 1.52 27.63 9.42
CA LEU A 340 2.36 28.78 9.05
C LEU A 340 2.63 29.69 10.26
N ALA A 341 1.61 30.01 11.02
CA ALA A 341 1.74 30.82 12.22
C ALA A 341 2.60 30.12 13.28
N LEU A 342 2.41 28.82 13.48
CA LEU A 342 3.24 28.01 14.38
C LEU A 342 4.69 27.99 13.92
N SER A 343 4.96 27.89 12.61
CA SER A 343 6.33 27.97 12.07
C SER A 343 7.00 29.32 12.41
N TYR A 344 6.29 30.43 12.26
CA TYR A 344 6.79 31.75 12.67
C TYR A 344 6.97 31.86 14.19
N GLN A 345 6.12 31.25 14.98
CA GLN A 345 6.28 31.22 16.44
C GLN A 345 7.56 30.48 16.84
N GLN A 346 7.85 29.32 16.22
CA GLN A 346 9.10 28.59 16.45
C GLN A 346 10.34 29.41 16.06
N LEU A 347 10.21 30.30 15.08
CA LEU A 347 11.26 31.25 14.66
C LEU A 347 11.36 32.50 15.55
N GLN A 348 10.60 32.57 16.64
CA GLN A 348 10.52 33.75 17.51
C GLN A 348 10.04 35.02 16.75
N GLN A 349 9.18 34.84 15.74
CA GLN A 349 8.57 35.89 14.92
C GLN A 349 7.05 35.93 15.07
N PRO A 350 6.51 36.06 16.29
CA PRO A 350 5.07 35.90 16.56
C PRO A 350 4.18 36.91 15.82
N LEU A 351 4.72 38.13 15.53
CA LEU A 351 3.97 39.12 14.76
C LEU A 351 3.69 38.68 13.33
N LYS A 352 4.69 38.01 12.67
CA LYS A 352 4.45 37.40 11.34
C LYS A 352 3.43 36.25 11.41
N GLY A 353 3.42 35.50 12.50
CA GLY A 353 2.42 34.48 12.76
C GLY A 353 1.02 35.06 12.85
N ILE A 354 0.86 36.18 13.56
CA ILE A 354 -0.41 36.91 13.65
C ILE A 354 -0.86 37.45 12.27
N GLU A 355 0.04 37.99 11.46
CA GLU A 355 -0.26 38.43 10.10
C GLU A 355 -0.77 37.26 9.23
N ALA A 356 -0.07 36.12 9.28
CA ALA A 356 -0.48 34.91 8.57
C ALA A 356 -1.89 34.46 8.99
N LEU A 357 -2.18 34.43 10.31
CA LEU A 357 -3.52 34.09 10.79
C LEU A 357 -4.58 35.10 10.35
N LYS A 358 -4.26 36.39 10.33
CA LYS A 358 -5.17 37.42 9.80
C LYS A 358 -5.46 37.23 8.32
N ASP A 359 -4.47 36.81 7.52
CA ASP A 359 -4.73 36.47 6.12
C ASP A 359 -5.59 35.20 6.01
N GLY A 360 -5.37 34.22 6.89
CA GLY A 360 -6.26 33.07 7.05
C GLY A 360 -7.69 33.46 7.40
N THR A 361 -7.92 34.42 8.31
CA THR A 361 -9.27 34.88 8.65
C THR A 361 -9.95 35.63 7.51
N LYS A 362 -9.21 36.27 6.61
CA LYS A 362 -9.79 36.84 5.37
C LYS A 362 -10.27 35.75 4.42
N ALA A 363 -9.50 34.65 4.29
CA ALA A 363 -9.86 33.50 3.47
C ALA A 363 -11.02 32.68 4.09
N PHE A 364 -11.04 32.60 5.42
CA PHE A 364 -12.04 31.84 6.20
C PHE A 364 -12.74 32.73 7.24
N PRO A 365 -13.61 33.67 6.82
CA PRO A 365 -14.18 34.69 7.72
C PRO A 365 -15.08 34.12 8.81
N LYS A 366 -15.56 32.87 8.65
CA LYS A 366 -16.38 32.19 9.65
C LYS A 366 -15.59 31.38 10.66
N SER A 367 -14.28 31.20 10.48
CA SER A 367 -13.48 30.40 11.40
C SER A 367 -13.22 31.13 12.71
N GLY A 368 -13.86 30.69 13.79
CA GLY A 368 -13.54 31.12 15.15
C GLY A 368 -12.20 30.56 15.62
N GLN A 369 -11.80 29.41 15.11
CA GLN A 369 -10.51 28.79 15.48
C GLN A 369 -9.31 29.68 15.11
N LEU A 370 -9.28 30.27 13.90
CA LEU A 370 -8.21 31.20 13.51
C LEU A 370 -8.18 32.45 14.35
N GLU A 371 -9.35 33.02 14.70
CA GLU A 371 -9.42 34.15 15.63
C GLU A 371 -8.87 33.78 17.02
N PHE A 372 -9.18 32.58 17.49
CA PHE A 372 -8.67 32.11 18.77
C PHE A 372 -7.16 31.95 18.77
N GLN A 373 -6.57 31.47 17.67
CA GLN A 373 -5.10 31.38 17.50
C GLN A 373 -4.44 32.79 17.51
N ILE A 374 -5.08 33.79 16.89
CA ILE A 374 -4.61 35.19 16.98
C ILE A 374 -4.63 35.67 18.42
N ALA A 375 -5.72 35.38 19.15
CA ALA A 375 -5.83 35.75 20.56
C ALA A 375 -4.73 35.12 21.42
N GLN A 376 -4.48 33.81 21.22
CA GLN A 376 -3.39 33.10 21.93
C GLN A 376 -2.03 33.71 21.65
N ALA A 377 -1.76 34.09 20.39
CA ALA A 377 -0.52 34.77 20.01
C ALA A 377 -0.39 36.14 20.67
N TYR A 378 -1.46 36.93 20.78
CA TYR A 378 -1.44 38.20 21.52
C TYR A 378 -1.28 37.98 23.03
N THR A 379 -1.91 36.94 23.60
CA THR A 379 -1.72 36.59 25.00
C THR A 379 -0.23 36.26 25.30
N SER A 380 0.43 35.49 24.43
CA SER A 380 1.85 35.16 24.58
C SER A 380 2.78 36.37 24.44
N LEU A 381 2.30 37.47 23.82
CA LEU A 381 3.00 38.77 23.70
C LEU A 381 2.66 39.74 24.82
N ASP A 382 1.92 39.28 25.86
CA ASP A 382 1.43 40.12 26.95
C ASP A 382 0.62 41.35 26.47
N LYS A 383 -0.28 41.11 25.48
CA LYS A 383 -1.18 42.10 24.89
C LYS A 383 -2.63 41.77 25.14
N PRO A 384 -3.12 41.81 26.40
CA PRO A 384 -4.44 41.37 26.76
C PRO A 384 -5.57 42.19 26.12
N GLU A 385 -5.35 43.47 25.80
CA GLU A 385 -6.35 44.35 25.17
C GLU A 385 -6.64 43.91 23.71
N GLU A 386 -5.65 43.42 23.00
CA GLU A 386 -5.78 42.84 21.67
C GLU A 386 -6.35 41.42 21.75
N ALA A 387 -5.82 40.62 22.70
CA ALA A 387 -6.26 39.25 22.88
C ALA A 387 -7.76 39.13 23.14
N ILE A 388 -8.33 39.98 24.05
CA ILE A 388 -9.74 39.92 24.42
C ILE A 388 -10.66 40.17 23.23
N LYS A 389 -10.30 41.06 22.31
CA LYS A 389 -11.08 41.34 21.09
C LYS A 389 -11.17 40.10 20.20
N HIS A 390 -10.05 39.40 20.00
CA HIS A 390 -9.99 38.22 19.16
C HIS A 390 -10.63 37.02 19.84
N ILE A 391 -10.57 36.88 21.20
CA ILE A 391 -11.30 35.82 21.91
C ILE A 391 -12.80 36.03 21.74
N GLN A 392 -13.32 37.25 21.92
CA GLN A 392 -14.72 37.54 21.75
C GLN A 392 -15.17 37.30 20.30
N ALA A 393 -14.37 37.67 19.32
CA ALA A 393 -14.66 37.39 17.91
C ALA A 393 -14.66 35.87 17.63
N ALA A 394 -13.73 35.12 18.24
CA ALA A 394 -13.67 33.66 18.11
C ALA A 394 -14.95 32.98 18.66
N ILE A 395 -15.39 33.39 19.85
CA ILE A 395 -16.63 32.88 20.45
C ILE A 395 -17.86 33.25 19.61
N ALA A 396 -17.92 34.50 19.11
CA ALA A 396 -19.05 34.96 18.28
C ALA A 396 -19.14 34.21 16.92
N LYS A 397 -18.00 33.87 16.32
CA LYS A 397 -17.95 33.09 15.07
C LYS A 397 -18.26 31.62 15.30
N GLY A 398 -17.96 31.07 16.48
CA GLY A 398 -18.06 29.65 16.75
C GLY A 398 -16.98 28.86 16.00
N ASP A 399 -17.29 27.61 15.59
CA ASP A 399 -16.37 26.71 14.88
C ASP A 399 -15.01 26.58 15.60
N LEU A 400 -15.11 26.35 16.91
CA LEU A 400 -13.96 26.16 17.80
C LEU A 400 -13.74 24.68 18.08
N THR A 401 -12.51 24.23 17.97
CA THR A 401 -12.14 22.84 18.31
C THR A 401 -12.43 22.51 19.78
N LYS A 402 -12.19 23.47 20.68
CA LYS A 402 -12.43 23.36 22.12
C LYS A 402 -13.06 24.64 22.64
N PRO A 403 -14.38 24.80 22.53
CA PRO A 403 -15.06 26.05 22.92
C PRO A 403 -14.81 26.47 24.34
N TYR A 404 -14.74 25.53 25.30
CA TYR A 404 -14.47 25.82 26.70
C TYR A 404 -13.14 26.55 26.93
N GLN A 405 -12.12 26.26 26.11
CA GLN A 405 -10.81 26.95 26.20
C GLN A 405 -10.92 28.43 25.84
N ALA A 406 -11.75 28.75 24.84
CA ALA A 406 -11.98 30.16 24.48
C ALA A 406 -12.68 30.93 25.62
N TYR A 407 -13.67 30.31 26.27
CA TYR A 407 -14.34 30.90 27.41
C TYR A 407 -13.43 31.05 28.64
N LEU A 408 -12.61 30.05 28.95
CA LEU A 408 -11.61 30.17 30.03
C LEU A 408 -10.56 31.24 29.71
N SER A 409 -10.08 31.29 28.46
CA SER A 409 -9.14 32.33 28.00
C SER A 409 -9.76 33.71 28.13
N LEU A 410 -11.07 33.86 27.79
CA LEU A 410 -11.81 35.13 27.99
C LEU A 410 -11.87 35.50 29.47
N ALA A 411 -12.17 34.53 30.34
CA ALA A 411 -12.25 34.77 31.79
C ALA A 411 -10.91 35.23 32.37
N TYR A 412 -9.81 34.56 32.04
CA TYR A 412 -8.47 34.94 32.50
C TYR A 412 -8.03 36.29 31.96
N THR A 413 -8.23 36.53 30.65
CA THR A 413 -7.83 37.81 30.02
C THR A 413 -8.68 38.98 30.55
N ALA A 414 -9.98 38.80 30.73
CA ALA A 414 -10.86 39.82 31.32
C ALA A 414 -10.50 40.08 32.78
N TYR A 415 -10.12 39.04 33.55
CA TYR A 415 -9.66 39.20 34.92
C TYR A 415 -8.39 40.06 34.97
N SER A 416 -7.39 39.77 34.11
CA SER A 416 -6.13 40.60 34.08
C SER A 416 -6.38 42.06 33.73
N LEU A 417 -7.43 42.31 32.93
CA LEU A 417 -7.89 43.68 32.60
C LEU A 417 -8.84 44.29 33.62
N GLN A 418 -9.07 43.64 34.77
CA GLN A 418 -9.99 44.03 35.83
C GLN A 418 -11.46 44.14 35.37
N LYS A 419 -11.84 43.46 34.26
CA LYS A 419 -13.20 43.39 33.74
C LYS A 419 -13.91 42.19 34.36
N TYR A 420 -14.13 42.25 35.69
CA TYR A 420 -14.54 41.10 36.50
C TYR A 420 -15.90 40.53 36.15
N GLU A 421 -16.85 41.35 35.71
CA GLU A 421 -18.17 40.93 35.28
C GLU A 421 -18.09 40.06 34.03
N ILE A 422 -17.29 40.50 33.02
CA ILE A 422 -17.02 39.73 31.79
C ILE A 422 -16.30 38.41 32.14
N ALA A 423 -15.35 38.48 33.06
CA ALA A 423 -14.61 37.32 33.51
C ALA A 423 -15.53 36.27 34.15
N LEU A 424 -16.46 36.71 35.01
CA LEU A 424 -17.43 35.84 35.69
C LEU A 424 -18.37 35.19 34.70
N GLU A 425 -18.93 35.95 33.76
CA GLU A 425 -19.80 35.42 32.73
C GLU A 425 -19.12 34.37 31.89
N ALA A 426 -17.88 34.65 31.44
CA ALA A 426 -17.09 33.74 30.64
C ALA A 426 -16.70 32.45 31.44
N ALA A 427 -16.35 32.58 32.73
CA ALA A 427 -16.06 31.44 33.58
C ALA A 427 -17.29 30.51 33.74
N ARG A 428 -18.50 31.11 33.93
CA ARG A 428 -19.74 30.35 33.99
C ARG A 428 -20.05 29.67 32.65
N LYS A 429 -19.83 30.35 31.53
CA LYS A 429 -20.04 29.77 30.19
C LYS A 429 -19.09 28.58 29.94
N ALA A 430 -17.89 28.62 30.46
CA ALA A 430 -16.96 27.47 30.37
C ALA A 430 -17.51 26.20 31.05
N THR A 431 -18.33 26.36 32.12
CA THR A 431 -18.91 25.20 32.82
C THR A 431 -20.03 24.49 32.05
N GLU A 432 -20.55 25.09 30.97
CA GLU A 432 -21.51 24.43 30.08
C GLU A 432 -20.88 23.28 29.28
N PHE A 433 -19.54 23.18 29.27
CA PHE A 433 -18.76 22.14 28.62
C PHE A 433 -18.13 21.21 29.67
N PRO A 434 -18.26 19.87 29.56
CA PRO A 434 -17.76 18.93 30.56
C PRO A 434 -16.29 19.14 30.96
N GLU A 435 -15.43 19.43 29.97
CA GLU A 435 -14.01 19.65 30.18
C GLU A 435 -13.68 20.98 30.86
N GLY A 436 -14.58 21.94 30.76
CA GLY A 436 -14.46 23.27 31.36
C GLY A 436 -15.03 23.40 32.77
N VAL A 437 -15.81 22.40 33.27
CA VAL A 437 -16.54 22.48 34.55
C VAL A 437 -15.62 22.79 35.70
N LYS A 438 -14.52 22.07 35.87
CA LYS A 438 -13.62 22.24 37.01
C LYS A 438 -13.02 23.64 37.09
N ASP A 439 -12.41 24.09 35.97
CA ASP A 439 -11.69 25.36 35.94
C ASP A 439 -12.67 26.54 35.93
N GLY A 440 -13.76 26.40 35.18
CA GLY A 440 -14.85 27.40 35.15
C GLY A 440 -15.49 27.61 36.51
N THR A 441 -15.78 26.53 37.27
CA THR A 441 -16.35 26.62 38.63
C THR A 441 -15.40 27.30 39.60
N ASN A 442 -14.11 26.89 39.60
CA ASN A 442 -13.12 27.50 40.46
C ASN A 442 -12.97 29.00 40.20
N MET A 443 -12.87 29.38 38.91
CA MET A 443 -12.75 30.78 38.51
C MET A 443 -14.01 31.59 38.84
N SER A 444 -15.18 31.04 38.59
CA SER A 444 -16.46 31.71 38.93
C SER A 444 -16.57 31.99 40.42
N LYS A 445 -16.26 30.99 41.27
CA LYS A 445 -16.30 31.18 42.70
C LYS A 445 -15.32 32.26 43.21
N ALA A 446 -14.10 32.25 42.71
CA ALA A 446 -13.11 33.25 43.05
C ALA A 446 -13.51 34.66 42.64
N LEU A 447 -14.15 34.81 41.48
CA LEU A 447 -14.66 36.08 40.97
C LEU A 447 -15.88 36.58 41.74
N GLU A 448 -16.80 35.72 42.13
CA GLU A 448 -17.97 36.04 42.97
C GLU A 448 -17.54 36.56 44.33
N ASP A 449 -16.54 35.90 44.97
CA ASP A 449 -16.02 36.37 46.24
C ASP A 449 -15.33 37.73 46.11
N LEU A 450 -14.53 37.93 45.04
CA LEU A 450 -13.87 39.20 44.76
C LEU A 450 -14.89 40.36 44.56
N LEU A 451 -15.94 40.12 43.77
CA LEU A 451 -16.97 41.12 43.47
C LEU A 451 -17.73 41.47 44.75
N ARG A 452 -18.09 40.50 45.56
CA ARG A 452 -18.76 40.69 46.83
C ARG A 452 -17.92 41.56 47.80
N ASP A 453 -16.60 41.28 47.91
CA ASP A 453 -15.72 42.06 48.75
C ASP A 453 -15.54 43.53 48.24
N ARG A 454 -15.56 43.71 46.94
CA ARG A 454 -15.54 45.07 46.37
C ARG A 454 -16.82 45.87 46.65
N GLU A 455 -17.95 45.22 46.56
CA GLU A 455 -19.26 45.85 46.87
C GLU A 455 -19.38 46.18 48.36
N ASN A 456 -18.95 45.30 49.26
CA ASN A 456 -18.89 45.53 50.68
C ASN A 456 -17.96 46.70 51.06
N LYS A 457 -16.83 46.83 50.38
CA LYS A 457 -15.94 48.00 50.57
C LYS A 457 -16.55 49.30 50.07
N LYS A 458 -17.25 49.29 48.94
CA LYS A 458 -17.90 50.49 48.37
C LYS A 458 -19.05 50.94 49.24
N ASN A 459 -19.78 50.04 49.90
CA ASN A 459 -20.90 50.36 50.81
C ASN A 459 -20.44 50.81 52.19
N ARG A 460 -19.11 50.75 52.54
CA ARG A 460 -18.51 51.20 53.78
C ARG A 460 -17.81 52.54 53.67
N THR A 461 -17.65 53.09 52.49
CA THR A 461 -17.12 54.42 52.19
C THR A 461 -18.27 55.39 51.84
#